data_d1739ca98b412cc46158b9a21360e52a
#
_entry.id   d1739ca98b412cc46158b9a21360e52a
#
_cell.length_a   1.000
_cell.length_b   1.000
_cell.length_c   1.000
_cell.angle_alpha   90.00
_cell.angle_beta   90.00
_cell.angle_gamma   90.00
#
_symmetry.space_group_name_H-M   'P 1'
#
loop_
_entity.id
_entity.type
_entity.pdbx_description
1 polymer ?
#
loop_
_entity_poly.entity_id
_entity_poly.type
_entity_poly.pdbx_seq_one_letter_code
_entity_poly.pdbx_strand_id
1 'polypeptide(L)'
;MKRISRLKVGVGAVVVAAVLAAVGAKVIASPADSYLAYRKKAAAAVAAARTEDQAGLDKQYTADVNARLVKLIGTVRARGFVAKAEGTVQSVGPVDGMPPGPDGLAFKSVDGKMNLVVTTVPLLKAWASTADAGIKPTDDVAAMFDNETLYTNVFSDDAAAFRFAELPVKRQPADGVVKALLLGESQDGVPDGPNTLAVSVRQGERVYILWKSVTLRQIAACGAPRVPEDARQACFAKQVVSQRIYPRLIAQAQSMADAVVR
;
A
#
# COMPACT_ATOMS: atom_id res chain seq x y z
N MET A 1 24.91 -44.97 -58.02
CA MET A 1 23.71 -44.34 -57.52
C MET A 1 23.52 -44.70 -56.07
N LYS A 2 23.89 -43.83 -55.13
CA LYS A 2 23.68 -44.02 -53.69
C LYS A 2 22.76 -42.89 -53.19
N ARG A 3 21.51 -43.21 -52.86
CA ARG A 3 20.59 -42.31 -52.14
C ARG A 3 20.98 -42.31 -50.68
N ILE A 4 21.53 -41.24 -50.15
CA ILE A 4 21.81 -41.02 -48.76
C ILE A 4 20.57 -40.40 -48.15
N SER A 5 20.05 -41.10 -47.15
CA SER A 5 18.85 -40.77 -46.42
C SER A 5 19.01 -39.47 -45.59
N ARG A 6 18.22 -38.45 -45.96
CA ARG A 6 18.13 -37.16 -45.24
C ARG A 6 17.11 -37.18 -44.07
N LEU A 7 17.03 -38.28 -43.32
CA LEU A 7 15.93 -38.43 -42.34
C LEU A 7 16.38 -38.65 -40.90
N LYS A 8 17.55 -38.20 -40.48
CA LYS A 8 17.96 -38.35 -39.06
C LYS A 8 18.35 -37.08 -38.33
N VAL A 9 18.21 -35.89 -38.93
CA VAL A 9 18.61 -34.64 -38.29
C VAL A 9 17.41 -33.91 -37.62
N GLY A 10 16.17 -34.27 -37.97
CA GLY A 10 14.97 -33.53 -37.47
C GLY A 10 14.52 -33.92 -36.07
N VAL A 11 14.76 -35.16 -35.62
CA VAL A 11 14.17 -35.63 -34.34
C VAL A 11 15.00 -35.18 -33.14
N GLY A 12 16.33 -35.09 -33.28
CA GLY A 12 17.21 -34.66 -32.21
C GLY A 12 17.05 -33.18 -31.86
N ALA A 13 16.83 -32.30 -32.86
CA ALA A 13 16.68 -30.88 -32.65
C ALA A 13 15.35 -30.51 -31.97
N VAL A 14 14.26 -31.24 -32.27
CA VAL A 14 12.95 -31.02 -31.66
C VAL A 14 12.94 -31.46 -30.19
N VAL A 15 13.61 -32.56 -29.86
CA VAL A 15 13.70 -33.05 -28.46
C VAL A 15 14.57 -32.14 -27.62
N VAL A 16 15.67 -31.60 -28.15
CA VAL A 16 16.52 -30.63 -27.42
C VAL A 16 15.80 -29.32 -27.23
N ALA A 17 15.04 -28.82 -28.21
CA ALA A 17 14.23 -27.63 -28.06
C ALA A 17 13.09 -27.80 -27.05
N ALA A 18 12.45 -28.98 -27.01
CA ALA A 18 11.39 -29.25 -26.02
C ALA A 18 11.96 -29.42 -24.61
N VAL A 19 13.15 -29.98 -24.43
CA VAL A 19 13.82 -30.12 -23.14
C VAL A 19 14.33 -28.74 -22.66
N LEU A 20 14.86 -27.91 -23.55
CA LEU A 20 15.25 -26.53 -23.21
C LEU A 20 14.05 -25.67 -22.89
N ALA A 21 12.91 -25.83 -23.57
CA ALA A 21 11.66 -25.12 -23.23
C ALA A 21 11.08 -25.60 -21.88
N ALA A 22 11.19 -26.89 -21.55
CA ALA A 22 10.74 -27.45 -20.27
C ALA A 22 11.67 -27.09 -19.10
N VAL A 23 12.97 -26.88 -19.35
CA VAL A 23 13.95 -26.42 -18.34
C VAL A 23 13.94 -24.90 -18.22
N GLY A 24 13.63 -24.17 -19.30
CA GLY A 24 13.54 -22.69 -19.32
C GLY A 24 12.28 -22.12 -18.67
N ALA A 25 11.26 -22.94 -18.40
CA ALA A 25 9.98 -22.50 -17.81
C ALA A 25 9.85 -22.83 -16.32
N LYS A 26 10.92 -23.03 -15.57
CA LYS A 26 10.86 -22.69 -14.14
C LYS A 26 10.81 -21.17 -14.06
N VAL A 27 9.61 -20.62 -14.17
CA VAL A 27 9.31 -19.26 -13.68
C VAL A 27 9.75 -19.28 -12.23
N ILE A 28 10.91 -18.72 -11.96
CA ILE A 28 11.37 -18.50 -10.58
C ILE A 28 10.35 -17.50 -10.03
N ALA A 29 9.40 -18.00 -9.23
CA ALA A 29 8.41 -17.16 -8.59
C ALA A 29 9.12 -16.02 -7.88
N SER A 30 8.63 -14.79 -8.05
CA SER A 30 9.22 -13.66 -7.35
C SER A 30 9.16 -13.91 -5.83
N PRO A 31 10.03 -13.30 -5.02
CA PRO A 31 9.93 -13.40 -3.57
C PRO A 31 8.55 -13.02 -3.04
N ALA A 32 7.88 -12.04 -3.69
CA ALA A 32 6.53 -11.63 -3.35
C ALA A 32 5.50 -12.72 -3.66
N ASP A 33 5.58 -13.37 -4.83
CA ASP A 33 4.68 -14.48 -5.19
C ASP A 33 4.84 -15.67 -4.24
N SER A 34 6.07 -15.98 -3.87
CA SER A 34 6.39 -17.03 -2.90
C SER A 34 5.81 -16.72 -1.51
N TYR A 35 5.87 -15.46 -1.08
CA TYR A 35 5.26 -14.99 0.15
C TYR A 35 3.74 -15.12 0.10
N LEU A 36 3.08 -14.63 -0.95
CA LEU A 36 1.62 -14.67 -1.09
C LEU A 36 1.09 -16.10 -1.15
N ALA A 37 1.79 -17.00 -1.88
CA ALA A 37 1.45 -18.42 -1.93
C ALA A 37 1.57 -19.07 -0.55
N TYR A 38 2.63 -18.77 0.19
CA TYR A 38 2.80 -19.23 1.58
C TYR A 38 1.67 -18.73 2.46
N ARG A 39 1.37 -17.41 2.45
CA ARG A 39 0.32 -16.80 3.27
C ARG A 39 -1.03 -17.46 3.03
N LYS A 40 -1.40 -17.65 1.76
CA LYS A 40 -2.64 -18.35 1.38
C LYS A 40 -2.70 -19.78 1.94
N LYS A 41 -1.61 -20.53 1.80
CA LYS A 41 -1.53 -21.91 2.30
C LYS A 41 -1.60 -21.95 3.83
N ALA A 42 -0.88 -21.08 4.52
CA ALA A 42 -0.86 -21.03 5.98
C ALA A 42 -2.21 -20.58 6.54
N ALA A 43 -2.86 -19.58 5.96
CA ALA A 43 -4.20 -19.15 6.35
C ALA A 43 -5.23 -20.28 6.18
N ALA A 44 -5.14 -21.04 5.07
CA ALA A 44 -6.02 -22.20 4.85
C ALA A 44 -5.75 -23.32 5.89
N ALA A 45 -4.50 -23.54 6.29
CA ALA A 45 -4.14 -24.51 7.33
C ALA A 45 -4.69 -24.09 8.70
N VAL A 46 -4.56 -22.83 9.07
CA VAL A 46 -5.16 -22.26 10.31
C VAL A 46 -6.68 -22.41 10.30
N ALA A 47 -7.33 -22.07 9.19
CA ALA A 47 -8.78 -22.20 9.07
C ALA A 47 -9.27 -23.65 9.13
N ALA A 48 -8.47 -24.62 8.64
CA ALA A 48 -8.78 -26.03 8.68
C ALA A 48 -8.52 -26.66 10.07
N ALA A 49 -7.58 -26.11 10.83
CA ALA A 49 -7.22 -26.61 12.17
C ALA A 49 -8.28 -26.17 13.18
N ARG A 50 -9.40 -26.83 13.21
CA ARG A 50 -10.47 -26.63 14.23
C ARG A 50 -9.98 -27.12 15.60
N THR A 51 -9.17 -26.31 16.27
CA THR A 51 -8.58 -26.62 17.58
C THR A 51 -9.11 -25.68 18.65
N GLU A 52 -9.03 -26.12 19.91
CA GLU A 52 -9.38 -25.30 21.06
C GLU A 52 -8.39 -24.12 21.27
N ASP A 53 -7.16 -24.22 20.70
CA ASP A 53 -6.13 -23.17 20.77
C ASP A 53 -6.07 -22.30 19.50
N GLN A 54 -7.17 -21.72 19.10
CA GLN A 54 -7.21 -20.82 17.94
C GLN A 54 -6.31 -19.59 18.13
N ALA A 55 -6.28 -19.01 19.34
CA ALA A 55 -5.45 -17.85 19.65
C ALA A 55 -3.93 -18.15 19.53
N GLY A 56 -3.50 -19.34 19.91
CA GLY A 56 -2.12 -19.79 19.73
C GLY A 56 -1.74 -19.96 18.27
N LEU A 57 -2.63 -20.54 17.46
CA LEU A 57 -2.43 -20.70 16.02
C LEU A 57 -2.37 -19.36 15.30
N ASP A 58 -3.26 -18.43 15.62
CA ASP A 58 -3.28 -17.09 15.04
C ASP A 58 -2.00 -16.31 15.38
N LYS A 59 -1.52 -16.43 16.62
CA LYS A 59 -0.26 -15.84 17.05
C LYS A 59 0.93 -16.40 16.29
N GLN A 60 1.01 -17.72 16.12
CA GLN A 60 2.07 -18.38 15.36
C GLN A 60 2.01 -17.99 13.88
N TYR A 61 0.83 -18.00 13.28
CA TYR A 61 0.62 -17.56 11.90
C TYR A 61 1.10 -16.11 11.68
N THR A 62 0.69 -15.20 12.58
CA THR A 62 1.09 -13.79 12.52
C THR A 62 2.60 -13.64 12.64
N ALA A 63 3.25 -14.35 13.54
CA ALA A 63 4.70 -14.31 13.71
C ALA A 63 5.44 -14.79 12.46
N ASP A 64 5.01 -15.89 11.85
CA ASP A 64 5.61 -16.46 10.64
C ASP A 64 5.43 -15.54 9.43
N VAL A 65 4.24 -14.96 9.26
CA VAL A 65 3.94 -13.99 8.20
C VAL A 65 4.80 -12.75 8.36
N ASN A 66 4.93 -12.22 9.58
CA ASN A 66 5.77 -11.07 9.89
C ASN A 66 7.25 -11.34 9.57
N ALA A 67 7.79 -12.49 9.98
CA ALA A 67 9.18 -12.84 9.73
C ALA A 67 9.50 -12.90 8.23
N ARG A 68 8.57 -13.45 7.43
CA ARG A 68 8.70 -13.50 5.96
C ARG A 68 8.58 -12.14 5.32
N LEU A 69 7.69 -11.29 5.83
CA LEU A 69 7.49 -9.93 5.34
C LEU A 69 8.71 -9.05 5.62
N VAL A 70 9.29 -9.15 6.83
CA VAL A 70 10.56 -8.48 7.18
C VAL A 70 11.68 -8.90 6.22
N LYS A 71 11.77 -10.20 5.91
CA LYS A 71 12.77 -10.71 4.97
C LYS A 71 12.55 -10.18 3.55
N LEU A 72 11.28 -10.07 3.11
CA LEU A 72 10.90 -9.59 1.78
C LEU A 72 11.19 -8.09 1.62
N ILE A 73 10.77 -7.28 2.58
CA ILE A 73 10.93 -5.82 2.55
C ILE A 73 12.39 -5.42 2.86
N GLY A 74 13.07 -6.22 3.67
CA GLY A 74 14.45 -5.97 4.09
C GLY A 74 14.56 -4.78 5.03
N THR A 75 15.76 -4.19 5.11
CA THR A 75 16.03 -3.06 6.02
C THR A 75 15.30 -1.82 5.58
N VAL A 76 14.39 -1.33 6.41
CA VAL A 76 13.73 -0.04 6.25
C VAL A 76 14.56 1.04 6.94
N ARG A 77 14.89 2.09 6.21
CA ARG A 77 15.54 3.29 6.77
C ARG A 77 14.61 4.46 6.57
N ALA A 78 14.00 4.88 7.66
CA ALA A 78 13.14 6.05 7.68
C ALA A 78 13.60 6.95 8.84
N ARG A 79 13.86 8.23 8.54
CA ARG A 79 14.38 9.19 9.52
C ARG A 79 13.29 9.50 10.55
N GLY A 80 13.61 9.30 11.85
CA GLY A 80 12.67 9.60 12.94
C GLY A 80 11.56 8.57 13.16
N PHE A 81 11.66 7.37 12.57
CA PHE A 81 10.71 6.30 12.80
C PHE A 81 11.33 5.15 13.59
N VAL A 82 10.51 4.52 14.40
CA VAL A 82 10.80 3.27 15.10
C VAL A 82 9.77 2.23 14.72
N ALA A 83 10.16 0.95 14.75
CA ALA A 83 9.19 -0.12 14.60
C ALA A 83 8.08 0.06 15.64
N LYS A 84 6.83 -0.04 15.23
CA LYS A 84 5.75 -0.26 16.20
C LYS A 84 6.08 -1.56 16.94
N ALA A 85 5.96 -1.53 18.26
CA ALA A 85 6.20 -2.70 19.09
C ALA A 85 5.56 -3.93 18.45
N GLU A 86 6.38 -4.99 18.27
CA GLU A 86 5.96 -6.30 17.79
C GLU A 86 5.63 -6.41 16.29
N GLY A 87 6.48 -5.87 15.41
CA GLY A 87 6.54 -6.31 14.00
C GLY A 87 5.18 -6.62 13.37
N THR A 88 4.17 -5.83 13.66
CA THR A 88 2.83 -6.10 13.20
C THR A 88 2.76 -5.87 11.70
N VAL A 89 2.55 -6.95 10.95
CA VAL A 89 1.80 -6.86 9.70
C VAL A 89 0.56 -6.07 10.06
N GLN A 90 0.45 -4.88 9.55
CA GLN A 90 -0.85 -4.27 9.49
C GLN A 90 -1.63 -4.98 8.36
N SER A 91 -2.06 -6.21 8.63
CA SER A 91 -3.34 -6.59 8.13
C SER A 91 -4.28 -5.72 8.96
N VAL A 92 -4.66 -4.60 8.43
CA VAL A 92 -5.83 -3.88 8.93
C VAL A 92 -6.91 -4.94 8.89
N GLY A 93 -7.35 -5.38 10.07
CA GLY A 93 -8.41 -6.37 10.16
C GLY A 93 -9.58 -5.86 9.35
N PRO A 94 -10.38 -6.71 8.71
CA PRO A 94 -11.52 -6.24 7.97
C PRO A 94 -12.42 -5.46 8.95
N VAL A 95 -12.58 -4.18 8.70
CA VAL A 95 -13.84 -3.51 9.03
C VAL A 95 -14.89 -4.30 8.24
N ASP A 96 -15.97 -4.71 8.87
CA ASP A 96 -16.98 -5.57 8.28
C ASP A 96 -17.27 -5.14 6.83
N GLY A 97 -16.85 -5.97 5.88
CA GLY A 97 -17.08 -5.76 4.46
C GLY A 97 -16.01 -5.01 3.67
N MET A 98 -14.95 -4.46 4.28
CA MET A 98 -13.84 -3.84 3.53
C MET A 98 -12.63 -4.76 3.40
N PRO A 99 -11.95 -4.79 2.23
CA PRO A 99 -10.74 -5.57 2.07
C PRO A 99 -9.60 -4.98 2.92
N PRO A 100 -8.74 -5.82 3.51
CA PRO A 100 -7.59 -5.35 4.25
C PRO A 100 -6.63 -4.56 3.34
N GLY A 101 -5.89 -3.61 3.92
CA GLY A 101 -4.86 -2.87 3.21
C GLY A 101 -3.70 -3.76 2.71
N PRO A 102 -2.77 -3.21 1.94
CA PRO A 102 -1.63 -3.96 1.42
C PRO A 102 -0.74 -4.46 2.56
N ASP A 103 -0.22 -5.69 2.43
CA ASP A 103 0.73 -6.24 3.39
C ASP A 103 1.98 -5.36 3.49
N GLY A 104 2.36 -4.99 4.69
CA GLY A 104 3.48 -4.10 4.93
C GLY A 104 4.01 -4.10 6.36
N LEU A 105 5.15 -3.45 6.57
CA LEU A 105 5.70 -3.21 7.90
C LEU A 105 5.24 -1.85 8.41
N ALA A 106 4.67 -1.81 9.61
CA ALA A 106 4.19 -0.59 10.23
C ALA A 106 5.22 0.02 11.18
N PHE A 107 5.36 1.33 11.13
CA PHE A 107 6.24 2.13 11.96
C PHE A 107 5.49 3.34 12.52
N LYS A 108 5.95 3.83 13.65
CA LYS A 108 5.46 5.08 14.23
C LYS A 108 6.63 6.03 14.42
N SER A 109 6.44 7.32 14.20
CA SER A 109 7.50 8.29 14.48
C SER A 109 7.85 8.32 15.97
N VAL A 110 9.09 8.72 16.29
CA VAL A 110 9.59 8.79 17.67
C VAL A 110 8.69 9.66 18.55
N ASP A 111 8.16 10.76 18.01
CA ASP A 111 7.23 11.65 18.71
C ASP A 111 5.77 11.13 18.73
N GLY A 112 5.53 9.97 18.13
CA GLY A 112 4.22 9.34 18.09
C GLY A 112 3.18 9.97 17.18
N LYS A 113 3.53 11.03 16.42
CA LYS A 113 2.58 11.85 15.66
C LYS A 113 2.39 11.41 14.22
N MET A 114 3.30 10.60 13.68
CA MET A 114 3.29 10.18 12.29
C MET A 114 3.37 8.65 12.21
N ASN A 115 2.63 8.08 11.30
CA ASN A 115 2.65 6.66 11.00
C ASN A 115 3.25 6.44 9.62
N LEU A 116 3.82 5.25 9.41
CA LEU A 116 4.41 4.81 8.17
C LEU A 116 4.11 3.33 7.97
N VAL A 117 3.62 2.98 6.79
CA VAL A 117 3.61 1.61 6.28
C VAL A 117 4.61 1.51 5.14
N VAL A 118 5.42 0.46 5.16
CA VAL A 118 6.35 0.12 4.09
C VAL A 118 5.92 -1.19 3.48
N THR A 119 5.66 -1.19 2.19
CA THR A 119 5.31 -2.36 1.39
C THR A 119 6.18 -2.42 0.13
N THR A 120 5.85 -3.31 -0.80
CA THR A 120 6.51 -3.39 -2.10
C THR A 120 5.49 -3.24 -3.23
N VAL A 121 5.95 -2.83 -4.42
CA VAL A 121 5.08 -2.71 -5.60
C VAL A 121 4.32 -4.02 -5.89
N PRO A 122 4.93 -5.22 -5.85
CA PRO A 122 4.19 -6.47 -6.05
C PRO A 122 3.10 -6.72 -4.98
N LEU A 123 3.36 -6.40 -3.70
CA LEU A 123 2.37 -6.57 -2.64
C LEU A 123 1.22 -5.56 -2.77
N LEU A 124 1.53 -4.31 -3.12
CA LEU A 124 0.51 -3.30 -3.42
C LEU A 124 -0.39 -3.73 -4.58
N LYS A 125 0.20 -4.26 -5.66
CA LYS A 125 -0.53 -4.77 -6.83
C LYS A 125 -1.36 -6.01 -6.49
N ALA A 126 -0.83 -6.91 -5.67
CA ALA A 126 -1.57 -8.09 -5.21
C ALA A 126 -2.78 -7.68 -4.36
N TRP A 127 -2.62 -6.71 -3.47
CA TRP A 127 -3.73 -6.14 -2.72
C TRP A 127 -4.78 -5.52 -3.66
N ALA A 128 -4.37 -4.70 -4.62
CA ALA A 128 -5.27 -4.09 -5.59
C ALA A 128 -6.07 -5.11 -6.41
N SER A 129 -5.53 -6.31 -6.63
CA SER A 129 -6.23 -7.39 -7.33
C SER A 129 -7.32 -8.08 -6.50
N THR A 130 -7.24 -7.97 -5.17
CA THR A 130 -8.19 -8.60 -4.23
C THR A 130 -9.20 -7.60 -3.66
N ALA A 131 -8.86 -6.32 -3.67
CA ALA A 131 -9.71 -5.26 -3.18
C ALA A 131 -10.75 -4.88 -4.25
N ASP A 132 -12.01 -4.78 -3.87
CA ASP A 132 -13.05 -4.17 -4.72
C ASP A 132 -12.88 -2.63 -4.71
N ALA A 133 -11.69 -2.21 -5.06
CA ALA A 133 -11.21 -0.84 -4.87
C ALA A 133 -11.28 0.01 -6.15
N GLY A 134 -11.79 -0.55 -7.25
CA GLY A 134 -11.71 0.11 -8.55
C GLY A 134 -10.28 0.32 -9.07
N ILE A 135 -9.28 -0.25 -8.39
CA ILE A 135 -7.86 -0.21 -8.76
C ILE A 135 -7.55 -1.46 -9.56
N LYS A 136 -6.94 -1.31 -10.74
CA LYS A 136 -6.48 -2.45 -11.52
C LYS A 136 -5.02 -2.78 -11.17
N PRO A 137 -4.64 -4.07 -11.08
CA PRO A 137 -3.25 -4.45 -10.83
C PRO A 137 -2.27 -3.98 -11.92
N THR A 138 -2.81 -3.65 -13.10
CA THR A 138 -2.06 -3.08 -14.24
C THR A 138 -1.84 -1.58 -14.13
N ASP A 139 -2.55 -0.91 -13.22
CA ASP A 139 -2.40 0.54 -13.05
C ASP A 139 -0.98 0.88 -12.58
N ASP A 140 -0.51 2.06 -12.97
CA ASP A 140 0.73 2.59 -12.42
C ASP A 140 0.56 2.86 -10.92
N VAL A 141 1.66 2.71 -10.18
CA VAL A 141 1.68 2.99 -8.72
C VAL A 141 1.26 4.43 -8.41
N ALA A 142 1.56 5.38 -9.31
CA ALA A 142 1.10 6.76 -9.15
C ALA A 142 -0.43 6.86 -9.17
N ALA A 143 -1.10 6.11 -10.06
CA ALA A 143 -2.56 6.05 -10.12
C ALA A 143 -3.15 5.36 -8.87
N MET A 144 -2.45 4.36 -8.32
CA MET A 144 -2.87 3.74 -7.06
C MET A 144 -2.81 4.73 -5.89
N PHE A 145 -1.84 5.66 -5.89
CA PHE A 145 -1.74 6.71 -4.88
C PHE A 145 -2.83 7.79 -5.00
N ASP A 146 -3.53 7.86 -6.11
CA ASP A 146 -4.69 8.75 -6.29
C ASP A 146 -6.00 8.11 -5.79
N ASN A 147 -5.99 6.82 -5.46
CA ASN A 147 -7.20 6.11 -5.05
C ASN A 147 -7.44 6.21 -3.55
N GLU A 148 -8.59 6.74 -3.17
CA GLU A 148 -9.01 6.94 -1.78
C GLU A 148 -9.15 5.62 -1.00
N THR A 149 -9.50 4.54 -1.67
CA THR A 149 -9.63 3.20 -1.06
C THR A 149 -8.31 2.72 -0.46
N LEU A 150 -7.15 3.08 -1.06
CA LEU A 150 -5.86 2.76 -0.49
C LEU A 150 -5.73 3.36 0.92
N TYR A 151 -6.13 4.60 1.09
CA TYR A 151 -6.00 5.32 2.35
C TYR A 151 -7.07 4.89 3.35
N THR A 152 -8.29 4.65 2.92
CA THR A 152 -9.34 4.05 3.74
C THR A 152 -8.83 2.78 4.41
N ASN A 153 -8.22 1.87 3.64
CA ASN A 153 -7.71 0.60 4.15
C ASN A 153 -6.40 0.70 4.97
N VAL A 154 -5.69 1.83 4.89
CA VAL A 154 -4.43 2.02 5.62
C VAL A 154 -4.63 2.79 6.94
N PHE A 155 -5.58 3.72 6.99
CA PHE A 155 -5.69 4.66 8.10
C PHE A 155 -6.73 4.30 9.15
N SER A 156 -7.85 3.75 8.73
CA SER A 156 -9.05 3.66 9.57
C SER A 156 -9.66 2.29 9.54
N ASP A 157 -10.12 1.90 10.71
CA ASP A 157 -10.92 0.69 10.85
C ASP A 157 -12.41 0.96 10.57
N ASP A 158 -12.86 2.24 10.61
CA ASP A 158 -14.30 2.58 10.64
C ASP A 158 -14.73 3.74 9.74
N ALA A 159 -13.80 4.40 9.02
CA ALA A 159 -14.13 5.59 8.24
C ALA A 159 -13.55 5.58 6.82
N ALA A 160 -14.34 5.97 5.83
CA ALA A 160 -13.86 6.16 4.47
C ALA A 160 -12.97 7.41 4.36
N ALA A 161 -11.86 7.31 3.62
CA ALA A 161 -11.01 8.45 3.32
C ALA A 161 -11.54 9.21 2.12
N PHE A 162 -11.55 10.55 2.20
CA PHE A 162 -11.93 11.46 1.11
C PHE A 162 -10.79 12.40 0.77
N ARG A 163 -10.53 12.60 -0.52
CA ARG A 163 -9.52 13.54 -0.99
C ARG A 163 -10.08 14.95 -1.07
N PHE A 164 -9.48 15.89 -0.32
CA PHE A 164 -9.78 17.31 -0.39
C PHE A 164 -8.85 18.08 -1.32
N ALA A 165 -7.56 17.76 -1.31
CA ALA A 165 -6.59 18.43 -2.16
C ALA A 165 -5.36 17.54 -2.39
N GLU A 166 -4.75 17.69 -3.56
CA GLU A 166 -3.39 17.24 -3.83
C GLU A 166 -2.42 18.39 -3.51
N LEU A 167 -1.34 18.08 -2.79
CA LEU A 167 -0.33 19.03 -2.40
C LEU A 167 0.91 18.86 -3.27
N PRO A 168 1.44 19.94 -3.88
CA PRO A 168 2.64 19.83 -4.70
C PRO A 168 3.86 19.48 -3.84
N VAL A 169 4.56 18.42 -4.22
CA VAL A 169 5.84 18.02 -3.64
C VAL A 169 6.94 18.30 -4.68
N LYS A 170 7.90 19.15 -4.32
CA LYS A 170 8.92 19.63 -5.25
C LYS A 170 10.00 18.59 -5.53
N ARG A 171 10.36 17.78 -4.52
CA ARG A 171 11.42 16.79 -4.63
C ARG A 171 10.84 15.41 -4.88
N GLN A 172 11.15 14.87 -6.05
CA GLN A 172 10.79 13.52 -6.46
C GLN A 172 12.04 12.63 -6.38
N PRO A 173 11.94 11.33 -6.04
CA PRO A 173 13.04 10.39 -6.18
C PRO A 173 13.38 10.17 -7.66
N ALA A 174 14.65 9.88 -7.96
CA ALA A 174 15.14 9.73 -9.34
C ALA A 174 14.41 8.61 -10.13
N ASP A 175 14.06 7.52 -9.44
CA ASP A 175 13.43 6.32 -9.98
C ASP A 175 12.05 6.03 -9.33
N GLY A 176 11.33 7.09 -8.98
CA GLY A 176 10.08 6.92 -8.24
C GLY A 176 9.09 8.04 -8.41
N VAL A 177 8.09 8.03 -7.55
CA VAL A 177 7.01 9.02 -7.52
C VAL A 177 6.66 9.36 -6.08
N VAL A 178 6.34 10.62 -5.83
CA VAL A 178 5.75 11.10 -4.58
C VAL A 178 4.40 11.72 -4.87
N LYS A 179 3.40 11.33 -4.09
CA LYS A 179 2.09 11.96 -4.03
C LYS A 179 1.82 12.41 -2.60
N ALA A 180 1.27 13.61 -2.46
CA ALA A 180 0.84 14.11 -1.16
C ALA A 180 -0.61 14.57 -1.24
N LEU A 181 -1.43 14.04 -0.35
CA LEU A 181 -2.86 14.29 -0.32
C LEU A 181 -3.27 14.85 1.05
N LEU A 182 -4.19 15.79 1.02
CA LEU A 182 -4.95 16.19 2.18
C LEU A 182 -6.28 15.43 2.15
N LEU A 183 -6.48 14.60 3.15
CA LEU A 183 -7.63 13.71 3.27
C LEU A 183 -8.49 14.12 4.46
N GLY A 184 -9.74 13.71 4.42
CA GLY A 184 -10.66 13.74 5.56
C GLY A 184 -11.25 12.35 5.75
N GLU A 185 -11.78 12.13 6.93
CA GLU A 185 -12.54 10.92 7.26
C GLU A 185 -14.03 11.23 7.16
N SER A 186 -14.80 10.22 6.82
CA SER A 186 -16.26 10.27 6.87
C SER A 186 -16.75 9.19 7.78
N GLN A 187 -17.48 9.60 8.80
CA GLN A 187 -18.38 8.72 9.53
C GLN A 187 -19.80 8.95 8.99
N ASP A 188 -20.53 7.88 8.74
CA ASP A 188 -21.89 7.92 8.22
C ASP A 188 -22.05 8.67 6.86
N GLY A 189 -21.02 8.67 6.03
CA GLY A 189 -21.05 9.33 4.72
C GLY A 189 -20.92 10.87 4.76
N VAL A 190 -20.68 11.46 5.91
CA VAL A 190 -20.50 12.92 6.05
C VAL A 190 -19.02 13.24 6.35
N PRO A 191 -18.31 13.93 5.45
CA PRO A 191 -16.92 14.31 5.70
C PRO A 191 -16.80 15.33 6.84
N ASP A 192 -15.99 15.01 7.86
CA ASP A 192 -15.71 15.90 8.99
C ASP A 192 -14.75 17.07 8.65
N GLY A 193 -14.32 17.13 7.39
CA GLY A 193 -13.33 18.07 6.89
C GLY A 193 -11.92 17.45 6.84
N PRO A 194 -10.96 18.17 6.24
CA PRO A 194 -9.60 17.67 6.09
C PRO A 194 -8.91 17.57 7.46
N ASN A 195 -8.55 16.38 7.86
CA ASN A 195 -7.93 16.07 9.15
C ASN A 195 -6.63 15.27 9.04
N THR A 196 -6.30 14.73 7.86
CA THR A 196 -5.16 13.86 7.65
C THR A 196 -4.30 14.31 6.47
N LEU A 197 -3.01 14.46 6.70
CA LEU A 197 -1.99 14.64 5.67
C LEU A 197 -1.34 13.29 5.37
N ALA A 198 -1.50 12.81 4.14
CA ALA A 198 -0.91 11.58 3.63
C ALA A 198 0.16 11.87 2.58
N VAL A 199 1.24 11.09 2.62
CA VAL A 199 2.32 11.15 1.63
C VAL A 199 2.68 9.72 1.22
N SER A 200 2.51 9.41 -0.05
CA SER A 200 2.88 8.12 -0.62
C SER A 200 4.12 8.28 -1.51
N VAL A 201 5.09 7.43 -1.30
CA VAL A 201 6.38 7.46 -2.01
C VAL A 201 6.64 6.08 -2.58
N ARG A 202 6.89 6.00 -3.89
CA ARG A 202 7.55 4.85 -4.50
C ARG A 202 9.01 5.19 -4.72
N GLN A 203 9.91 4.29 -4.37
CA GLN A 203 11.33 4.35 -4.69
C GLN A 203 11.81 2.94 -5.09
N GLY A 204 12.06 2.74 -6.38
CA GLY A 204 12.29 1.41 -6.94
C GLY A 204 11.09 0.48 -6.68
N GLU A 205 11.33 -0.66 -6.08
CA GLU A 205 10.30 -1.64 -5.70
C GLU A 205 9.62 -1.35 -4.35
N ARG A 206 10.11 -0.39 -3.58
CA ARG A 206 9.54 -0.06 -2.26
C ARG A 206 8.50 1.02 -2.37
N VAL A 207 7.46 0.87 -1.55
CA VAL A 207 6.38 1.82 -1.38
C VAL A 207 6.29 2.20 0.09
N TYR A 208 6.25 3.49 0.35
CA TYR A 208 6.13 4.08 1.68
C TYR A 208 4.82 4.88 1.72
N ILE A 209 3.98 4.61 2.70
CA ILE A 209 2.75 5.35 2.93
C ILE A 209 2.85 5.97 4.32
N LEU A 210 2.98 7.28 4.36
CA LEU A 210 3.11 8.06 5.58
C LEU A 210 1.83 8.86 5.80
N TRP A 211 1.39 8.96 7.05
CA TRP A 211 0.28 9.84 7.38
C TRP A 211 0.38 10.38 8.80
N LYS A 212 -0.25 11.52 9.00
CA LYS A 212 -0.43 12.14 10.30
C LYS A 212 -1.70 12.96 10.35
N SER A 213 -2.25 13.10 11.54
CA SER A 213 -3.35 14.02 11.77
C SER A 213 -2.90 15.48 11.65
N VAL A 214 -3.75 16.31 11.08
CA VAL A 214 -3.58 17.75 10.98
C VAL A 214 -4.82 18.43 11.54
N THR A 215 -4.62 19.43 12.40
CA THR A 215 -5.73 20.19 12.97
C THR A 215 -5.90 21.48 12.17
N LEU A 216 -7.02 21.61 11.47
CA LEU A 216 -7.35 22.78 10.65
C LEU A 216 -8.54 23.54 11.27
N ARG A 217 -8.36 24.07 12.47
CA ARG A 217 -9.42 24.74 13.28
C ARG A 217 -10.19 25.86 12.57
N GLN A 218 -9.68 26.38 11.45
CA GLN A 218 -10.22 27.56 10.78
C GLN A 218 -11.21 27.24 9.65
N ILE A 219 -11.57 25.96 9.48
CA ILE A 219 -12.42 25.51 8.37
C ILE A 219 -13.87 25.21 8.80
N ALA A 220 -14.21 25.51 10.04
CA ALA A 220 -15.54 25.24 10.61
C ALA A 220 -16.72 25.82 9.80
N ALA A 221 -16.47 26.91 9.04
CA ALA A 221 -17.52 27.52 8.21
C ALA A 221 -18.01 26.62 7.05
N CYS A 222 -17.14 25.73 6.54
CA CYS A 222 -17.51 24.79 5.47
C CYS A 222 -18.33 23.60 5.99
N GLY A 223 -18.24 23.28 7.29
CA GLY A 223 -18.96 22.19 7.95
C GLY A 223 -20.39 22.55 8.40
N ALA A 224 -20.90 23.73 8.04
CA ALA A 224 -22.24 24.13 8.45
C ALA A 224 -23.33 23.16 7.91
N PRO A 225 -24.31 22.76 8.73
CA PRO A 225 -25.31 21.72 8.38
C PRO A 225 -26.14 21.99 7.12
N ARG A 226 -26.12 23.22 6.59
CA ARG A 226 -26.87 23.64 5.40
C ARG A 226 -26.06 23.64 4.11
N VAL A 227 -24.77 23.27 4.13
CA VAL A 227 -23.95 23.25 2.93
C VAL A 227 -24.09 21.85 2.30
N PRO A 228 -24.52 21.73 1.03
CA PRO A 228 -24.55 20.45 0.31
C PRO A 228 -23.16 19.79 0.29
N GLU A 229 -23.11 18.47 0.21
CA GLU A 229 -21.90 17.69 0.37
C GLU A 229 -20.80 18.04 -0.67
N ASP A 230 -21.18 18.14 -1.93
CA ASP A 230 -20.31 18.54 -3.05
C ASP A 230 -19.78 19.97 -2.87
N ALA A 231 -20.64 20.89 -2.45
CA ALA A 231 -20.28 22.27 -2.14
C ALA A 231 -19.38 22.37 -0.89
N ARG A 232 -19.54 21.46 0.06
CA ARG A 232 -18.73 21.36 1.27
C ARG A 232 -17.28 20.99 0.95
N GLN A 233 -17.10 19.97 0.11
CA GLN A 233 -15.77 19.53 -0.34
C GLN A 233 -15.03 20.65 -1.10
N ALA A 234 -15.73 21.34 -2.03
CA ALA A 234 -15.17 22.48 -2.74
C ALA A 234 -14.84 23.66 -1.80
N CYS A 235 -15.67 23.89 -0.78
CA CYS A 235 -15.43 24.91 0.23
C CYS A 235 -14.15 24.60 1.02
N PHE A 236 -13.98 23.39 1.52
CA PHE A 236 -12.78 22.98 2.24
C PHE A 236 -11.52 23.14 1.38
N ALA A 237 -11.54 22.64 0.15
CA ALA A 237 -10.41 22.79 -0.77
C ALA A 237 -10.03 24.27 -0.99
N LYS A 238 -11.03 25.12 -1.22
CA LYS A 238 -10.83 26.56 -1.39
C LYS A 238 -10.27 27.24 -0.13
N GLN A 239 -10.78 26.88 1.05
CA GLN A 239 -10.32 27.44 2.33
C GLN A 239 -8.87 27.01 2.64
N VAL A 240 -8.51 25.74 2.39
CA VAL A 240 -7.15 25.25 2.56
C VAL A 240 -6.18 26.02 1.68
N VAL A 241 -6.52 26.24 0.41
CA VAL A 241 -5.67 26.99 -0.54
C VAL A 241 -5.59 28.47 -0.21
N SER A 242 -6.71 29.10 0.18
CA SER A 242 -6.78 30.56 0.43
C SER A 242 -6.15 30.98 1.75
N GLN A 243 -6.16 30.12 2.74
CA GLN A 243 -5.64 30.46 4.06
C GLN A 243 -4.17 30.08 4.14
N ARG A 244 -3.25 30.87 4.31
CA ARG A 244 -1.78 30.68 4.55
C ARG A 244 -1.33 29.32 5.15
N ILE A 245 -2.25 28.37 5.32
CA ILE A 245 -2.08 27.00 5.76
C ILE A 245 -1.42 26.16 4.67
N TYR A 246 -1.78 26.41 3.41
CA TYR A 246 -1.32 25.63 2.26
C TYR A 246 0.21 25.54 2.13
N PRO A 247 0.98 26.66 2.22
CA PRO A 247 2.45 26.59 2.20
C PRO A 247 3.02 25.74 3.34
N ARG A 248 2.35 25.79 4.51
CA ARG A 248 2.77 25.00 5.68
C ARG A 248 2.51 23.51 5.48
N LEU A 249 1.37 23.13 4.90
CA LEU A 249 1.05 21.74 4.57
C LEU A 249 2.01 21.20 3.50
N ILE A 250 2.33 21.99 2.48
CA ILE A 250 3.32 21.62 1.45
C ILE A 250 4.68 21.37 2.08
N ALA A 251 5.15 22.25 2.96
CA ALA A 251 6.42 22.08 3.67
C ALA A 251 6.43 20.81 4.55
N GLN A 252 5.30 20.50 5.20
CA GLN A 252 5.14 19.28 5.98
C GLN A 252 5.14 18.03 5.09
N ALA A 253 4.41 18.06 3.98
CA ALA A 253 4.40 16.96 3.02
C ALA A 253 5.80 16.69 2.45
N GLN A 254 6.54 17.74 2.08
CA GLN A 254 7.94 17.60 1.64
C GLN A 254 8.82 16.99 2.72
N SER A 255 8.69 17.44 3.98
CA SER A 255 9.45 16.88 5.10
C SER A 255 9.14 15.40 5.35
N MET A 256 7.87 15.00 5.18
CA MET A 256 7.48 13.60 5.28
C MET A 256 8.09 12.76 4.16
N ALA A 257 8.05 13.25 2.92
CA ALA A 257 8.69 12.58 1.79
C ALA A 257 10.21 12.44 2.02
N ASP A 258 10.87 13.51 2.44
CA ASP A 258 12.32 13.54 2.69
C ASP A 258 12.77 12.59 3.83
N ALA A 259 11.85 12.16 4.68
CA ALA A 259 12.16 11.18 5.73
C ALA A 259 12.43 9.77 5.14
N VAL A 260 11.94 9.47 3.95
CA VAL A 260 12.04 8.15 3.32
C VAL A 260 12.72 8.19 1.95
N VAL A 261 12.70 9.32 1.24
CA VAL A 261 13.44 9.52 -0.02
C VAL A 261 14.93 9.65 0.29
N ARG A 262 15.76 8.97 -0.48
CA ARG A 262 17.23 8.98 -0.40
C ARG A 262 17.84 9.68 -1.59
#